data_9f719e824fd741a3c99a4962b9461e62
#
_entry.id   9f719e824fd741a3c99a4962b9461e62
#
_cell.length_a   1.000
_cell.length_b   1.000
_cell.length_c   1.000
_cell.angle_alpha   90.00
_cell.angle_beta   90.00
_cell.angle_gamma   90.00
#
_symmetry.space_group_name_H-M   'P 1'
#
loop_
_entity.id
_entity.type
_entity.pdbx_description
1 polymer ?
#
loop_
_entity_poly.entity_id
_entity_poly.type
_entity_poly.pdbx_seq_one_letter_code
_entity_poly.pdbx_strand_id
1 'polypeptide(L)'
;MVAGPQDDSGPVRLTAYVDGRVQGVGFRYWVRTKAVALGLTGSAANLDDGQVEVIAEGPAGAVRALLAELTGGQTPGRVTRVTQRWGRPQGLWLDQALQWALRRLDQRV
;
A
#
# COMPACT_ATOMS: atom_id res chain seq x y z
N MET A 1 -2.80 15.42 23.70
CA MET A 1 -2.49 14.76 23.31
C MET A 1 -2.70 14.40 22.07
N VAL A 2 -2.28 14.24 21.35
CA VAL A 2 -2.45 13.96 20.27
C VAL A 2 -2.72 12.78 20.01
N ALA A 3 -3.64 12.45 19.98
CA ALA A 3 -4.00 11.17 19.93
C ALA A 3 -4.09 10.56 18.62
N GLY A 4 -4.40 11.27 17.64
CA GLY A 4 -4.63 10.71 16.36
C GLY A 4 -3.53 9.80 15.87
N PRO A 5 -2.32 10.26 15.80
CA PRO A 5 -1.26 9.42 15.27
C PRO A 5 -0.92 8.25 16.15
N GLN A 6 -1.19 8.37 17.42
CA GLN A 6 -0.85 7.32 18.31
C GLN A 6 -2.00 6.38 18.54
N ASP A 7 -3.16 6.75 18.09
CA ASP A 7 -4.34 5.96 18.32
C ASP A 7 -4.46 4.93 17.24
N ASP A 8 -4.09 3.72 17.53
CA ASP A 8 -4.15 2.63 16.58
C ASP A 8 -5.39 1.79 16.76
N SER A 9 -6.36 2.31 17.46
CA SER A 9 -7.52 1.52 17.78
C SER A 9 -8.46 1.31 16.61
N GLY A 10 -8.38 2.13 15.60
CA GLY A 10 -9.31 2.02 14.49
C GLY A 10 -8.61 1.84 13.17
N PRO A 11 -9.37 1.36 12.18
CA PRO A 11 -8.82 1.21 10.84
C PRO A 11 -8.72 2.54 10.11
N VAL A 12 -7.80 2.60 9.18
CA VAL A 12 -7.57 3.80 8.35
C VAL A 12 -7.39 3.37 6.91
N ARG A 13 -7.44 4.34 6.01
CA ARG A 13 -7.10 4.14 4.61
C ARG A 13 -5.94 5.05 4.27
N LEU A 14 -4.92 4.48 3.67
CA LEU A 14 -3.79 5.22 3.12
C LEU A 14 -3.87 5.13 1.61
N THR A 15 -3.69 6.27 0.94
CA THR A 15 -3.42 6.29 -0.49
C THR A 15 -2.03 6.90 -0.65
N ALA A 16 -1.11 6.13 -1.17
CA ALA A 16 0.26 6.57 -1.36
C ALA A 16 0.59 6.60 -2.84
N TYR A 17 1.16 7.70 -3.31
CA TYR A 17 1.65 7.81 -4.67
C TYR A 17 3.17 7.75 -4.61
N VAL A 18 3.72 6.73 -5.24
CA VAL A 18 5.14 6.44 -5.14
C VAL A 18 5.83 6.84 -6.43
N ASP A 19 6.79 7.74 -6.31
CA ASP A 19 7.61 8.21 -7.44
C ASP A 19 8.95 7.48 -7.44
N GLY A 20 9.53 7.37 -8.61
CA GLY A 20 10.85 6.80 -8.76
C GLY A 20 10.86 5.75 -9.86
N ARG A 21 11.86 4.87 -9.82
CA ARG A 21 11.93 3.78 -10.76
C ARG A 21 11.22 2.61 -10.11
N VAL A 22 9.91 2.59 -10.23
CA VAL A 22 9.06 1.63 -9.51
C VAL A 22 8.18 0.79 -10.42
N GLN A 23 8.02 1.15 -11.69
CA GLN A 23 7.26 0.34 -12.61
C GLN A 23 8.19 -0.63 -13.33
N GLY A 24 7.70 -1.84 -13.55
CA GLY A 24 8.47 -2.83 -14.30
C GLY A 24 9.59 -3.50 -13.52
N VAL A 25 9.61 -3.35 -12.19
CA VAL A 25 10.68 -3.89 -11.35
C VAL A 25 10.16 -4.81 -10.26
N GLY A 26 8.89 -5.22 -10.34
CA GLY A 26 8.30 -6.09 -9.31
C GLY A 26 7.80 -5.34 -8.08
N PHE A 27 7.70 -4.02 -8.17
CA PHE A 27 7.32 -3.21 -7.01
C PHE A 27 5.89 -3.50 -6.53
N ARG A 28 4.94 -3.61 -7.46
CA ARG A 28 3.54 -3.88 -7.08
C ARG A 28 3.41 -5.23 -6.38
N TYR A 29 4.13 -6.23 -6.87
CA TYR A 29 4.09 -7.55 -6.25
C TYR A 29 4.68 -7.50 -4.84
N TRP A 30 5.79 -6.79 -4.68
CA TRP A 30 6.44 -6.61 -3.39
C TRP A 30 5.52 -5.91 -2.40
N VAL A 31 4.84 -4.83 -2.84
CA VAL A 31 3.88 -4.12 -1.99
C VAL A 31 2.78 -5.06 -1.52
N ARG A 32 2.23 -5.82 -2.45
CA ARG A 32 1.17 -6.76 -2.12
C ARG A 32 1.62 -7.78 -1.10
N THR A 33 2.83 -8.32 -1.27
CA THR A 33 3.37 -9.28 -0.33
C THR A 33 3.47 -8.68 1.07
N LYS A 34 3.96 -7.45 1.16
CA LYS A 34 4.07 -6.78 2.46
C LYS A 34 2.69 -6.51 3.05
N ALA A 35 1.76 -6.05 2.25
CA ALA A 35 0.42 -5.73 2.73
C ALA A 35 -0.30 -6.98 3.23
N VAL A 36 -0.18 -8.08 2.50
CA VAL A 36 -0.81 -9.34 2.92
C VAL A 36 -0.21 -9.81 4.24
N ALA A 37 1.10 -9.72 4.39
CA ALA A 37 1.76 -10.13 5.63
C ALA A 37 1.30 -9.29 6.82
N LEU A 38 0.91 -8.04 6.59
CA LEU A 38 0.43 -7.16 7.63
C LEU A 38 -1.10 -7.25 7.83
N GLY A 39 -1.76 -8.12 7.09
CA GLY A 39 -3.20 -8.28 7.22
C GLY A 39 -4.00 -7.14 6.59
N LEU A 40 -3.40 -6.39 5.69
CA LEU A 40 -4.06 -5.25 5.06
C LEU A 40 -4.77 -5.66 3.78
N THR A 41 -5.79 -4.89 3.43
CA THR A 41 -6.44 -5.00 2.13
C THR A 41 -6.09 -3.78 1.31
N GLY A 42 -6.18 -3.88 -0.01
CA GLY A 42 -5.87 -2.74 -0.85
C GLY A 42 -5.52 -3.11 -2.27
N SER A 43 -4.75 -2.23 -2.90
CA SER A 43 -4.36 -2.43 -4.29
C SER A 43 -3.08 -1.66 -4.58
N ALA A 44 -2.41 -2.06 -5.65
CA ALA A 44 -1.25 -1.34 -6.17
C ALA A 44 -1.40 -1.29 -7.68
N ALA A 45 -1.30 -0.12 -8.25
CA ALA A 45 -1.53 0.07 -9.69
C ALA A 45 -0.51 1.03 -10.27
N ASN A 46 -0.04 0.71 -11.48
CA ASN A 46 0.81 1.63 -12.22
C ASN A 46 -0.07 2.76 -12.77
N LEU A 47 0.41 3.98 -12.65
CA LEU A 47 -0.26 5.12 -13.24
C LEU A 47 0.48 5.55 -14.51
N ASP A 48 -0.20 6.31 -15.35
CA ASP A 48 0.36 6.73 -16.62
C ASP A 48 1.60 7.62 -16.49
N ASP A 49 1.70 8.32 -15.35
CA ASP A 49 2.82 9.23 -15.15
C ASP A 49 4.07 8.55 -14.58
N GLY A 50 4.04 7.23 -14.46
CA GLY A 50 5.18 6.49 -13.93
C GLY A 50 5.10 6.17 -12.46
N GLN A 51 4.14 6.78 -11.75
CA GLN A 51 3.96 6.48 -10.33
C GLN A 51 3.30 5.14 -10.13
N VAL A 52 3.44 4.59 -8.93
CA VAL A 52 2.62 3.47 -8.47
C VAL A 52 1.70 4.01 -7.38
N GLU A 53 0.39 3.79 -7.53
CA GLU A 53 -0.58 4.15 -6.53
C GLU A 53 -0.79 2.95 -5.62
N VAL A 54 -0.60 3.13 -4.32
CA VAL A 54 -0.81 2.09 -3.33
C VAL A 54 -1.98 2.52 -2.45
N ILE A 55 -2.99 1.68 -2.35
CA ILE A 55 -4.10 1.90 -1.45
C ILE A 55 -4.07 0.78 -0.43
N ALA A 56 -4.16 1.12 0.85
CA ALA A 56 -4.12 0.11 1.90
C ALA A 56 -5.10 0.49 3.01
N GLU A 57 -5.84 -0.50 3.48
CA GLU A 57 -6.78 -0.30 4.57
C GLU A 57 -6.53 -1.34 5.64
N GLY A 58 -6.65 -0.94 6.87
CA GLY A 58 -6.52 -1.81 8.01
C GLY A 58 -6.18 -1.03 9.27
N PRO A 59 -5.80 -1.73 10.32
CA PRO A 59 -5.42 -1.06 11.56
C PRO A 59 -4.31 -0.05 11.31
N ALA A 60 -4.41 1.10 11.95
CA ALA A 60 -3.49 2.20 11.69
C ALA A 60 -2.03 1.80 11.87
N GLY A 61 -1.73 1.00 12.89
CA GLY A 61 -0.36 0.56 13.10
C GLY A 61 0.18 -0.28 11.95
N ALA A 62 -0.67 -1.15 11.40
CA ALA A 62 -0.25 -2.00 10.28
C ALA A 62 -0.06 -1.17 9.01
N VAL A 63 -0.94 -0.18 8.79
CA VAL A 63 -0.80 0.69 7.63
C VAL A 63 0.46 1.53 7.73
N ARG A 64 0.76 2.03 8.93
CA ARG A 64 2.01 2.77 9.14
C ARG A 64 3.23 1.88 8.91
N ALA A 65 3.14 0.60 9.27
CA ALA A 65 4.23 -0.33 9.02
C ALA A 65 4.47 -0.50 7.52
N LEU A 66 3.39 -0.57 6.74
CA LEU A 66 3.53 -0.65 5.29
C LEU A 66 4.18 0.63 4.75
N LEU A 67 3.75 1.79 5.23
CA LEU A 67 4.34 3.05 4.78
C LEU A 67 5.84 3.10 5.12
N ALA A 68 6.22 2.60 6.27
CA ALA A 68 7.63 2.53 6.64
C ALA A 68 8.41 1.64 5.67
N GLU A 69 7.81 0.55 5.20
CA GLU A 69 8.45 -0.29 4.19
C GLU A 69 8.63 0.47 2.88
N LEU A 70 7.61 1.24 2.47
CA LEU A 70 7.70 1.99 1.22
C LEU A 70 8.81 3.03 1.25
N THR A 71 9.10 3.58 2.42
CA THR A 71 10.07 4.66 2.54
C THR A 71 11.41 4.19 3.13
N GLY A 72 11.56 2.90 3.37
CA GLY A 72 12.70 2.40 4.11
C GLY A 72 13.96 2.11 3.32
N GLY A 73 13.92 2.26 2.01
CA GLY A 73 15.12 2.05 1.20
C GLY A 73 15.39 0.61 0.80
N GLN A 74 14.49 -0.31 1.13
CA GLN A 74 14.68 -1.72 0.80
C GLN A 74 13.74 -2.18 -0.30
N THR A 75 13.13 -1.26 -1.02
CA THR A 75 12.15 -1.59 -2.05
C THR A 75 12.83 -2.07 -3.33
N PRO A 76 12.13 -2.89 -4.14
CA PRO A 76 12.59 -3.12 -5.50
C PRO A 76 12.59 -1.78 -6.25
N GLY A 77 13.53 -1.60 -7.15
CA GLY A 77 13.66 -0.34 -7.84
C GLY A 77 14.14 0.75 -6.92
N ARG A 78 13.75 1.97 -7.22
CA ARG A 78 14.24 3.11 -6.46
C ARG A 78 13.11 4.08 -6.20
N VAL A 79 12.75 4.24 -4.95
CA VAL A 79 11.72 5.19 -4.53
C VAL A 79 12.38 6.52 -4.27
N THR A 80 11.87 7.58 -4.92
CA THR A 80 12.40 8.92 -4.72
C THR A 80 11.48 9.79 -3.87
N ARG A 81 10.19 9.49 -3.84
CA ARG A 81 9.24 10.25 -3.04
C ARG A 81 7.97 9.45 -2.85
N VAL A 82 7.35 9.59 -1.70
CA VAL A 82 6.05 9.00 -1.42
C VAL A 82 5.13 10.11 -0.94
N THR A 83 4.04 10.33 -1.67
CA THR A 83 3.03 11.31 -1.28
C THR A 83 1.89 10.53 -0.63
N GLN A 84 1.46 10.95 0.55
CA GLN A 84 0.50 10.19 1.34
C GLN A 84 -0.78 10.98 1.57
N ARG A 85 -1.89 10.28 1.51
CA ARG A 85 -3.18 10.82 1.88
C ARG A 85 -3.84 9.80 2.81
N TRP A 86 -4.36 10.29 3.91
CA TRP A 86 -4.99 9.44 4.91
C TRP A 86 -6.47 9.71 4.96
N GLY A 87 -7.22 8.70 5.26
CA GLY A 87 -8.67 8.84 5.33
C GLY A 87 -9.29 7.68 6.06
N ARG A 88 -10.61 7.61 5.96
CA ARG A 88 -11.36 6.54 6.57
C ARG A 88 -11.46 5.36 5.63
N PRO A 89 -11.57 4.16 6.16
CA PRO A 89 -11.77 2.98 5.32
C PRO A 89 -13.02 3.14 4.48
N GLN A 90 -12.99 2.55 3.31
CA GLN A 90 -14.12 2.61 2.39
C GLN A 90 -15.09 1.46 2.64
N GLY A 91 -14.76 0.56 3.55
CA GLY A 91 -15.65 -0.56 3.86
C GLY A 91 -15.62 -1.67 2.83
N LEU A 92 -14.57 -1.73 2.02
CA LEU A 92 -14.49 -2.70 0.94
C LEU A 92 -13.45 -3.77 1.22
N TRP A 93 -13.35 -4.18 2.47
CA TRP A 93 -12.29 -5.08 2.91
C TRP A 93 -12.23 -6.37 2.12
N LEU A 94 -13.36 -7.04 1.96
CA LEU A 94 -13.38 -8.31 1.24
C LEU A 94 -13.05 -8.11 -0.22
N ASP A 95 -13.61 -7.07 -0.83
CA ASP A 95 -13.36 -6.80 -2.22
C ASP A 95 -11.90 -6.46 -2.45
N GLN A 96 -11.31 -5.71 -1.54
CA GLN A 96 -9.91 -5.34 -1.65
C GLN A 96 -9.01 -6.56 -1.52
N ALA A 97 -9.34 -7.44 -0.57
CA ALA A 97 -8.57 -8.67 -0.41
C ALA A 97 -8.66 -9.54 -1.66
N LEU A 98 -9.84 -9.60 -2.26
CA LEU A 98 -10.02 -10.36 -3.49
C LEU A 98 -9.22 -9.75 -4.62
N GLN A 99 -9.17 -8.44 -4.70
CA GLN A 99 -8.36 -7.77 -5.71
C GLN A 99 -6.89 -8.12 -5.58
N TRP A 100 -6.36 -8.19 -4.36
CA TRP A 100 -4.98 -8.62 -4.18
C TRP A 100 -4.79 -10.03 -4.74
N ALA A 101 -5.72 -10.93 -4.44
CA ALA A 101 -5.62 -12.32 -4.88
C ALA A 101 -5.73 -12.43 -6.40
N LEU A 102 -6.67 -11.70 -7.00
CA LEU A 102 -6.83 -11.74 -8.43
C LEU A 102 -5.63 -11.18 -9.17
N ARG A 103 -5.05 -10.12 -8.65
CA ARG A 103 -3.86 -9.54 -9.25
C ARG A 103 -2.69 -10.51 -9.21
N ARG A 104 -2.63 -11.30 -8.15
CA ARG A 104 -1.59 -12.31 -8.05
C ARG A 104 -1.74 -13.34 -9.17
N LEU A 105 -2.97 -13.76 -9.43
CA LEU A 105 -3.22 -14.71 -10.50
C LEU A 105 -2.85 -14.12 -11.85
N ASP A 106 -3.23 -12.87 -12.08
CA ASP A 106 -2.91 -12.20 -13.33
C ASP A 106 -1.42 -12.12 -13.56
N GLN A 107 -0.66 -11.92 -12.54
CA GLN A 107 0.77 -11.77 -12.68
C GLN A 107 1.48 -13.09 -12.97
N ARG A 108 0.79 -14.17 -12.85
CA ARG A 108 1.39 -15.47 -13.15
C ARG A 108 1.27 -15.85 -14.61
N VAL A 109 0.48 -15.13 -15.33
CA VAL A 109 0.21 -15.43 -16.74
C VAL A 109 1.21 -14.75 -17.71
#